data_374615850ebc8bbd1ad06b496060cbac
#
_entry.id   374615850ebc8bbd1ad06b496060cbac
#
_cell.length_a   1.000
_cell.length_b   1.000
_cell.length_c   1.000
_cell.angle_alpha   90.00
_cell.angle_beta   90.00
_cell.angle_gamma   90.00
#
_symmetry.space_group_name_H-M   'P 1'
#
loop_
_entity.id
_entity.type
_entity.pdbx_description
1 polymer ?
#
loop_
_entity_poly.entity_id
_entity_poly.type
_entity_poly.pdbx_seq_one_letter_code
_entity_poly.pdbx_strand_id
1 'polypeptide(L)'
;MMMNHSIVFIDEGHSFIFSREFADVIEETDNYYVLISRRALTCLPYSIHEIYGIRTSGRYHFPEKIYHEFYPIYKEDEWQNIESPVLFITEDSKSGYQFVKECCDEKAICMSAEGNSDIYELLKKQSNGQKTVVLADGAVFGAYIGKILVYAKVKKNLMLYLPESFEWIILKSGVLSSKKLEDILAHPEMYIDSKEYFSWERFYTDYLEKMTANDKIRKYKK
;
A
#
# COMPACT_ATOMS: atom_id res chain seq x y z
N MET A 1 -5.95 -33.03 -1.25
CA MET A 1 -5.16 -32.68 -0.06
C MET A 1 -4.60 -31.30 -0.33
N MET A 2 -5.06 -30.25 0.33
CA MET A 2 -4.49 -28.90 0.20
C MET A 2 -3.11 -28.89 0.85
N MET A 3 -2.12 -28.29 0.18
CA MET A 3 -0.81 -28.02 0.77
C MET A 3 -0.98 -26.89 1.78
N ASN A 4 -0.34 -27.01 2.92
CA ASN A 4 -0.27 -25.98 3.96
C ASN A 4 1.18 -25.80 4.40
N HIS A 5 1.50 -24.65 4.99
CA HIS A 5 2.83 -24.31 5.49
C HIS A 5 3.95 -24.43 4.44
N SER A 6 3.65 -24.02 3.22
CA SER A 6 4.55 -24.13 2.07
C SER A 6 4.79 -22.80 1.41
N ILE A 7 5.92 -22.65 0.73
CA ILE A 7 6.16 -21.52 -0.19
C ILE A 7 5.76 -21.98 -1.58
N VAL A 8 4.79 -21.31 -2.18
CA VAL A 8 4.24 -21.62 -3.49
C VAL A 8 4.65 -20.55 -4.49
N PHE A 9 5.42 -20.94 -5.50
CA PHE A 9 5.81 -20.06 -6.59
C PHE A 9 4.88 -20.29 -7.78
N ILE A 10 4.26 -19.22 -8.28
CA ILE A 10 3.38 -19.29 -9.45
C ILE A 10 3.86 -18.27 -10.48
N ASP A 11 4.25 -18.75 -11.66
CA ASP A 11 4.62 -17.91 -12.79
C ASP A 11 3.40 -17.58 -13.66
N GLU A 12 3.48 -16.48 -14.42
CA GLU A 12 2.38 -15.82 -15.13
C GLU A 12 1.60 -16.68 -16.15
N GLY A 13 2.01 -17.92 -16.40
CA GLY A 13 1.39 -18.80 -17.39
C GLY A 13 -0.07 -19.19 -17.13
N HIS A 14 -0.62 -18.88 -15.96
CA HIS A 14 -1.93 -19.36 -15.55
C HIS A 14 -2.91 -18.22 -15.29
N SER A 15 -3.96 -18.14 -16.10
CA SER A 15 -5.02 -17.13 -15.96
C SER A 15 -5.81 -17.22 -14.64
N PHE A 16 -5.77 -18.36 -13.96
CA PHE A 16 -6.51 -18.59 -12.73
C PHE A 16 -6.05 -17.69 -11.57
N ILE A 17 -4.79 -17.21 -11.56
CA ILE A 17 -4.30 -16.28 -10.52
C ILE A 17 -5.03 -14.94 -10.53
N PHE A 18 -5.80 -14.64 -11.57
CA PHE A 18 -6.63 -13.44 -11.68
C PHE A 18 -8.09 -13.69 -11.30
N SER A 19 -8.40 -14.88 -10.82
CA SER A 19 -9.77 -15.27 -10.46
C SER A 19 -10.07 -15.06 -8.99
N ARG A 20 -11.36 -14.98 -8.65
CA ARG A 20 -11.81 -14.89 -7.26
C ARG A 20 -11.55 -16.19 -6.51
N GLU A 21 -11.70 -17.33 -7.18
CA GLU A 21 -11.44 -18.64 -6.62
C GLU A 21 -9.99 -18.79 -6.16
N PHE A 22 -9.04 -18.14 -6.85
CA PHE A 22 -7.66 -18.12 -6.39
C PHE A 22 -7.47 -17.25 -5.14
N ALA A 23 -8.15 -16.10 -5.07
CA ALA A 23 -8.16 -15.29 -3.86
C ALA A 23 -8.69 -16.07 -2.66
N ASP A 24 -9.79 -16.80 -2.84
CA ASP A 24 -10.39 -17.65 -1.80
C ASP A 24 -9.40 -18.74 -1.33
N VAL A 25 -8.63 -19.35 -2.24
CA VAL A 25 -7.59 -20.33 -1.89
C VAL A 25 -6.47 -19.69 -1.05
N ILE A 26 -6.06 -18.47 -1.36
CA ILE A 26 -5.04 -17.75 -0.56
C ILE A 26 -5.58 -17.49 0.85
N GLU A 27 -6.83 -17.06 0.99
CA GLU A 27 -7.47 -16.81 2.29
C GLU A 27 -7.64 -18.08 3.13
N GLU A 28 -7.85 -19.24 2.50
CA GLU A 28 -8.13 -20.52 3.17
C GLU A 28 -6.89 -21.32 3.54
N THR A 29 -5.69 -20.96 3.04
CA THR A 29 -4.48 -21.77 3.20
C THR A 29 -3.39 -21.05 3.98
N ASP A 30 -2.57 -21.78 4.75
CA ASP A 30 -1.39 -21.28 5.47
C ASP A 30 -0.13 -21.38 4.61
N ASN A 31 -0.17 -20.81 3.42
CA ASN A 31 0.97 -20.82 2.50
C ASN A 31 1.48 -19.40 2.24
N TYR A 32 2.77 -19.30 1.94
CA TYR A 32 3.33 -18.09 1.35
C TYR A 32 3.28 -18.22 -0.17
N TYR A 33 2.71 -17.23 -0.83
CA TYR A 33 2.59 -17.21 -2.28
C TYR A 33 3.53 -16.17 -2.89
N VAL A 34 4.38 -16.63 -3.80
CA VAL A 34 5.23 -15.77 -4.63
C VAL A 34 4.68 -15.78 -6.05
N LEU A 35 4.05 -14.69 -6.44
CA LEU A 35 3.35 -14.58 -7.72
C LEU A 35 4.16 -13.74 -8.69
N ILE A 36 4.48 -14.29 -9.84
CA ILE A 36 5.20 -13.59 -10.91
C ILE A 36 4.19 -13.24 -11.99
N SER A 37 3.96 -11.95 -12.20
CA SER A 37 2.97 -11.47 -13.15
C SER A 37 3.39 -10.15 -13.79
N ARG A 38 3.02 -9.95 -15.08
CA ARG A 38 3.13 -8.67 -15.79
C ARG A 38 1.87 -7.81 -15.64
N ARG A 39 0.84 -8.35 -15.04
CA ARG A 39 -0.46 -7.70 -14.86
C ARG A 39 -0.76 -7.59 -13.38
N ALA A 40 -1.47 -6.54 -12.99
CA ALA A 40 -1.97 -6.39 -11.63
C ALA A 40 -3.00 -7.48 -11.28
N LEU A 41 -2.95 -7.97 -10.05
CA LEU A 41 -3.86 -8.97 -9.50
C LEU A 41 -4.98 -8.24 -8.76
N THR A 42 -6.04 -7.89 -9.48
CA THR A 42 -7.11 -7.03 -8.95
C THR A 42 -8.08 -7.73 -8.00
N CYS A 43 -8.01 -9.06 -7.91
CA CYS A 43 -8.83 -9.86 -7.01
C CYS A 43 -8.22 -10.05 -5.62
N LEU A 44 -6.96 -9.66 -5.42
CA LEU A 44 -6.23 -9.78 -4.16
C LEU A 44 -5.92 -8.42 -3.58
N PRO A 45 -6.15 -8.21 -2.28
CA PRO A 45 -5.55 -7.10 -1.56
C PRO A 45 -4.09 -7.47 -1.24
N TYR A 46 -3.16 -6.64 -1.65
CA TYR A 46 -1.75 -6.80 -1.30
C TYR A 46 -1.10 -5.42 -1.15
N SER A 47 -0.18 -5.36 -0.19
CA SER A 47 0.53 -4.13 0.11
C SER A 47 1.43 -3.73 -1.05
N ILE A 48 1.54 -2.43 -1.25
CA ILE A 48 2.52 -1.85 -2.18
C ILE A 48 3.96 -2.22 -1.80
N HIS A 49 4.21 -2.48 -0.52
CA HIS A 49 5.52 -2.87 0.00
C HIS A 49 5.88 -4.33 -0.29
N GLU A 50 4.90 -5.16 -0.68
CA GLU A 50 5.09 -6.55 -1.09
C GLU A 50 5.34 -6.71 -2.60
N ILE A 51 5.42 -5.60 -3.36
CA ILE A 51 5.63 -5.64 -4.80
C ILE A 51 7.09 -5.35 -5.14
N TYR A 52 7.69 -6.30 -5.83
CA TYR A 52 9.05 -6.18 -6.32
C TYR A 52 9.10 -6.21 -7.84
N GLY A 53 9.91 -5.32 -8.40
CA GLY A 53 10.30 -5.40 -9.79
C GLY A 53 11.54 -6.28 -9.97
N ILE A 54 11.71 -6.83 -11.16
CA ILE A 54 12.89 -7.61 -11.54
C ILE A 54 13.66 -6.80 -12.59
N ARG A 55 14.90 -6.43 -12.27
CA ARG A 55 15.82 -5.81 -13.23
C ARG A 55 16.73 -6.87 -13.80
N THR A 56 16.75 -7.00 -15.13
CA THR A 56 17.65 -7.92 -15.81
C THR A 56 18.78 -7.15 -16.50
N SER A 57 20.01 -7.61 -16.39
CA SER A 57 21.16 -6.95 -17.00
C SER A 57 21.26 -7.17 -18.53
N GLY A 58 20.55 -8.14 -19.07
CA GLY A 58 20.56 -8.51 -20.49
C GLY A 58 21.89 -9.10 -21.02
N ARG A 59 22.91 -9.23 -20.19
CA ARG A 59 24.24 -9.76 -20.55
C ARG A 59 24.61 -10.95 -19.68
N TYR A 60 24.41 -12.14 -20.22
CA TYR A 60 24.60 -13.43 -19.53
C TYR A 60 26.03 -13.95 -19.52
N HIS A 61 27.03 -13.16 -19.95
CA HIS A 61 28.40 -13.65 -20.18
C HIS A 61 29.34 -13.48 -18.98
N PHE A 62 28.89 -12.91 -17.88
CA PHE A 62 29.74 -12.68 -16.71
C PHE A 62 29.10 -13.31 -15.46
N PRO A 63 29.66 -14.43 -14.95
CA PRO A 63 29.10 -15.12 -13.78
C PRO A 63 29.11 -14.29 -12.49
N GLU A 64 29.91 -13.21 -12.44
CA GLU A 64 30.00 -12.29 -11.31
C GLU A 64 28.89 -11.23 -11.26
N LYS A 65 28.06 -11.12 -12.31
CA LYS A 65 26.98 -10.14 -12.35
C LYS A 65 25.68 -10.77 -11.88
N ILE A 66 25.00 -10.07 -10.97
CA ILE A 66 23.60 -10.40 -10.63
C ILE A 66 22.76 -10.15 -11.86
N TYR A 67 22.28 -11.24 -12.49
CA TYR A 67 21.46 -11.17 -13.71
C TYR A 67 20.04 -10.70 -13.44
N HIS A 68 19.54 -10.96 -12.24
CA HIS A 68 18.21 -10.60 -11.79
C HIS A 68 18.32 -9.93 -10.42
N GLU A 69 18.01 -8.64 -10.36
CA GLU A 69 17.97 -7.88 -9.14
C GLU A 69 16.52 -7.57 -8.79
N PHE A 70 16.10 -7.96 -7.59
CA PHE A 70 14.84 -7.54 -7.04
C PHE A 70 14.96 -6.13 -6.47
N TYR A 71 13.99 -5.27 -6.77
CA TYR A 71 13.89 -3.94 -6.18
C TYR A 71 12.44 -3.63 -5.82
N PRO A 72 12.19 -2.98 -4.68
CA PRO A 72 10.83 -2.56 -4.32
C PRO A 72 10.32 -1.57 -5.37
N ILE A 73 9.10 -1.76 -5.85
CA ILE A 73 8.49 -0.88 -6.85
C ILE A 73 8.19 0.49 -6.28
N TYR A 74 7.77 0.53 -5.01
CA TYR A 74 7.50 1.74 -4.27
C TYR A 74 8.61 1.97 -3.24
N LYS A 75 9.01 3.23 -3.13
CA LYS A 75 9.86 3.74 -2.04
C LYS A 75 9.22 5.03 -1.60
N GLU A 76 9.13 5.24 -0.29
CA GLU A 76 8.73 6.53 0.23
C GLU A 76 9.75 7.57 -0.25
N ASP A 77 9.25 8.59 -0.96
CA ASP A 77 10.08 9.74 -1.32
C ASP A 77 10.33 10.55 -0.05
N GLU A 78 11.57 11.02 0.12
CA GLU A 78 11.86 11.96 1.18
C GLU A 78 11.03 13.22 0.98
N TRP A 79 10.26 13.61 1.99
CA TRP A 79 9.46 14.83 1.98
C TRP A 79 10.39 16.02 1.82
N GLN A 80 10.44 16.58 0.61
CA GLN A 80 11.04 17.89 0.40
C GLN A 80 10.05 18.94 0.89
N ASN A 81 10.55 20.07 1.43
CA ASN A 81 9.70 21.18 1.82
C ASN A 81 8.79 21.58 0.67
N ILE A 82 7.50 21.28 0.82
CA ILE A 82 6.51 21.51 -0.22
C ILE A 82 6.03 22.95 -0.07
N GLU A 83 6.61 23.84 -0.85
CA GLU A 83 6.07 25.19 -0.99
C GLU A 83 4.71 25.15 -1.71
N SER A 84 3.73 25.83 -1.14
CA SER A 84 2.33 25.87 -1.61
C SER A 84 2.14 26.53 -2.98
N PRO A 85 1.02 26.35 -3.68
CA PRO A 85 -0.17 25.59 -3.27
C PRO A 85 -0.05 24.11 -3.62
N VAL A 86 -0.55 23.25 -2.73
CA VAL A 86 -0.53 21.79 -2.88
C VAL A 86 -1.94 21.26 -3.02
N LEU A 87 -2.16 20.34 -3.95
CA LEU A 87 -3.36 19.54 -4.02
C LEU A 87 -3.12 18.20 -3.31
N PHE A 88 -3.90 17.90 -2.29
CA PHE A 88 -3.97 16.57 -1.69
C PHE A 88 -5.13 15.79 -2.32
N ILE A 89 -4.84 14.58 -2.77
CA ILE A 89 -5.85 13.62 -3.21
C ILE A 89 -5.81 12.46 -2.22
N THR A 90 -6.88 12.29 -1.45
CA THR A 90 -7.06 11.14 -0.54
C THR A 90 -7.88 10.07 -1.20
N GLU A 91 -7.64 8.82 -0.84
CA GLU A 91 -8.43 7.70 -1.32
C GLU A 91 -9.87 7.78 -0.83
N ASP A 92 -10.04 7.91 0.49
CA ASP A 92 -11.33 7.93 1.15
C ASP A 92 -11.94 9.34 1.25
N SER A 93 -13.22 9.40 1.55
CA SER A 93 -13.98 10.63 1.84
C SER A 93 -14.29 10.81 3.34
N LYS A 94 -13.73 9.95 4.19
CA LYS A 94 -14.05 9.87 5.63
C LYS A 94 -12.89 10.38 6.49
N SER A 95 -12.39 9.49 7.37
CA SER A 95 -11.43 9.87 8.42
C SER A 95 -10.10 10.38 7.87
N GLY A 96 -9.54 9.72 6.87
CA GLY A 96 -8.28 10.15 6.25
C GLY A 96 -8.43 11.50 5.55
N TYR A 97 -9.51 11.68 4.77
CA TYR A 97 -9.82 12.97 4.13
C TYR A 97 -10.03 14.10 5.15
N GLN A 98 -10.83 13.84 6.18
CA GLN A 98 -11.11 14.85 7.21
C GLN A 98 -9.84 15.23 7.95
N PHE A 99 -9.02 14.25 8.32
CA PHE A 99 -7.74 14.49 8.98
C PHE A 99 -6.82 15.37 8.13
N VAL A 100 -6.62 15.03 6.86
CA VAL A 100 -5.78 15.83 5.96
C VAL A 100 -6.33 17.22 5.79
N LYS A 101 -7.64 17.36 5.62
CA LYS A 101 -8.31 18.65 5.48
C LYS A 101 -8.14 19.56 6.70
N GLU A 102 -8.22 19.00 7.90
CA GLU A 102 -8.01 19.76 9.16
C GLU A 102 -6.53 20.10 9.39
N CYS A 103 -5.60 19.27 8.89
CA CYS A 103 -4.18 19.54 8.99
C CYS A 103 -3.66 20.53 7.94
N CYS A 104 -4.41 20.75 6.86
CA CYS A 104 -4.01 21.65 5.79
C CYS A 104 -4.40 23.08 6.10
N ASP A 105 -3.44 24.02 5.87
CA ASP A 105 -3.75 25.45 5.88
C ASP A 105 -4.67 25.81 4.71
N GLU A 106 -5.18 27.08 4.68
CA GLU A 106 -6.01 27.63 3.60
C GLU A 106 -5.35 27.58 2.21
N LYS A 107 -4.05 27.30 2.14
CA LYS A 107 -3.26 27.23 0.90
C LYS A 107 -3.28 25.87 0.21
N ALA A 108 -3.81 24.84 0.88
CA ALA A 108 -3.91 23.49 0.33
C ALA A 108 -5.34 23.16 -0.07
N ILE A 109 -5.49 22.48 -1.19
CA ILE A 109 -6.77 21.98 -1.68
C ILE A 109 -6.81 20.47 -1.37
N CYS A 110 -7.86 20.01 -0.72
CA CYS A 110 -8.06 18.59 -0.46
C CYS A 110 -9.20 18.06 -1.32
N MET A 111 -8.99 16.96 -2.01
CA MET A 111 -9.98 16.25 -2.81
C MET A 111 -10.01 14.78 -2.39
N SER A 112 -11.20 14.21 -2.32
CA SER A 112 -11.37 12.76 -2.18
C SER A 112 -11.53 12.11 -3.54
N ALA A 113 -10.92 10.95 -3.72
CA ALA A 113 -11.08 10.11 -4.91
C ALA A 113 -12.29 9.19 -4.82
N GLU A 114 -12.85 8.99 -3.61
CA GLU A 114 -13.93 8.03 -3.35
C GLU A 114 -13.56 6.56 -3.66
N GLY A 115 -12.28 6.27 -3.79
CA GLY A 115 -11.72 4.93 -3.97
C GLY A 115 -10.44 4.89 -4.81
N ASN A 116 -9.68 3.81 -4.66
CA ASN A 116 -8.39 3.61 -5.33
C ASN A 116 -8.46 3.71 -6.86
N SER A 117 -9.54 3.20 -7.47
CA SER A 117 -9.75 3.19 -8.92
C SER A 117 -9.83 4.60 -9.51
N ASP A 118 -10.32 5.56 -8.75
CA ASP A 118 -10.64 6.91 -9.25
C ASP A 118 -9.47 7.89 -9.08
N ILE A 119 -8.47 7.54 -8.25
CA ILE A 119 -7.26 8.35 -8.08
C ILE A 119 -6.60 8.67 -9.43
N TYR A 120 -6.42 7.67 -10.29
CA TYR A 120 -5.78 7.86 -11.59
C TYR A 120 -6.59 8.79 -12.51
N GLU A 121 -7.92 8.68 -12.49
CA GLU A 121 -8.81 9.53 -13.28
C GLU A 121 -8.78 10.98 -12.77
N LEU A 122 -8.71 11.19 -11.46
CA LEU A 122 -8.52 12.51 -10.88
C LEU A 122 -7.18 13.12 -11.27
N LEU A 123 -6.09 12.34 -11.19
CA LEU A 123 -4.76 12.81 -11.57
C LEU A 123 -4.69 13.28 -13.03
N LYS A 124 -5.37 12.60 -13.93
CA LYS A 124 -5.43 13.01 -15.35
C LYS A 124 -6.12 14.36 -15.57
N LYS A 125 -7.06 14.71 -14.71
CA LYS A 125 -7.81 15.98 -14.80
C LYS A 125 -7.03 17.18 -14.25
N GLN A 126 -5.93 16.94 -13.52
CA GLN A 126 -5.16 18.00 -12.89
C GLN A 126 -4.27 18.74 -13.89
N SER A 127 -4.09 20.04 -13.66
CA SER A 127 -3.22 20.89 -14.50
C SER A 127 -1.75 20.50 -14.40
N ASN A 128 -0.98 20.72 -15.46
CA ASN A 128 0.40 20.26 -15.57
C ASN A 128 1.41 20.97 -14.65
N GLY A 129 1.02 21.95 -13.87
CA GLY A 129 1.94 22.70 -13.00
C GLY A 129 1.68 22.54 -11.51
N GLN A 130 0.57 21.91 -11.14
CA GLN A 130 0.16 21.82 -9.75
C GLN A 130 0.92 20.73 -9.03
N LYS A 131 1.53 21.07 -7.90
CA LYS A 131 2.07 20.06 -6.97
C LYS A 131 0.93 19.24 -6.38
N THR A 132 1.02 17.95 -6.50
CA THR A 132 -0.03 17.02 -6.07
C THR A 132 0.56 15.95 -5.18
N VAL A 133 -0.09 15.70 -4.05
CA VAL A 133 0.22 14.60 -3.14
C VAL A 133 -0.96 13.64 -3.15
N VAL A 134 -0.69 12.39 -3.46
CA VAL A 134 -1.66 11.31 -3.30
C VAL A 134 -1.41 10.63 -1.96
N LEU A 135 -2.45 10.53 -1.15
CA LEU A 135 -2.46 9.78 0.11
C LEU A 135 -3.49 8.67 0.00
N ALA A 136 -3.03 7.42 0.03
CA ALA A 136 -3.89 6.24 -0.07
C ALA A 136 -3.37 5.09 0.78
N ASP A 137 -4.24 4.14 1.10
CA ASP A 137 -3.90 2.98 1.92
C ASP A 137 -3.05 1.98 1.13
N GLY A 138 -1.74 1.99 1.41
CA GLY A 138 -0.74 1.16 0.74
C GLY A 138 -1.01 -0.34 0.83
N ALA A 139 -1.62 -0.79 1.93
CA ALA A 139 -1.97 -2.19 2.17
C ALA A 139 -2.89 -2.82 1.12
N VAL A 140 -3.64 -2.01 0.39
CA VAL A 140 -4.58 -2.47 -0.65
C VAL A 140 -4.35 -1.81 -2.01
N PHE A 141 -3.31 -1.00 -2.12
CA PHE A 141 -3.03 -0.20 -3.32
C PHE A 141 -2.26 -0.95 -4.41
N GLY A 142 -1.75 -2.14 -4.10
CA GLY A 142 -0.89 -2.89 -5.02
C GLY A 142 -1.48 -3.10 -6.41
N ALA A 143 -2.77 -3.39 -6.50
CA ALA A 143 -3.48 -3.58 -7.77
C ALA A 143 -3.52 -2.33 -8.67
N TYR A 144 -3.40 -1.13 -8.11
CA TYR A 144 -3.59 0.14 -8.80
C TYR A 144 -2.30 0.88 -9.11
N ILE A 145 -1.20 0.51 -8.43
CA ILE A 145 0.06 1.26 -8.46
C ILE A 145 0.67 1.38 -9.87
N GLY A 146 0.54 0.36 -10.70
CA GLY A 146 1.22 0.30 -12.00
C GLY A 146 0.94 1.49 -12.91
N LYS A 147 -0.31 1.90 -13.06
CA LYS A 147 -0.71 3.07 -13.86
C LYS A 147 -0.21 4.37 -13.26
N ILE A 148 -0.27 4.48 -11.94
CA ILE A 148 0.09 5.69 -11.20
C ILE A 148 1.61 5.89 -11.21
N LEU A 149 2.42 4.83 -11.07
CA LEU A 149 3.88 4.91 -11.20
C LEU A 149 4.32 5.36 -12.59
N VAL A 150 3.67 4.85 -13.64
CA VAL A 150 3.97 5.30 -15.01
C VAL A 150 3.66 6.79 -15.14
N TYR A 151 2.54 7.23 -14.59
CA TYR A 151 2.14 8.63 -14.61
C TYR A 151 3.10 9.51 -13.78
N ALA A 152 3.51 9.07 -12.60
CA ALA A 152 4.44 9.77 -11.73
C ALA A 152 5.83 9.97 -12.37
N LYS A 153 6.30 9.03 -13.19
CA LYS A 153 7.56 9.18 -13.93
C LYS A 153 7.54 10.37 -14.91
N VAL A 154 6.36 10.72 -15.41
CA VAL A 154 6.19 11.85 -16.36
C VAL A 154 5.87 13.15 -15.63
N LYS A 155 5.14 13.07 -14.52
CA LYS A 155 4.69 14.22 -13.72
C LYS A 155 5.62 14.44 -12.52
N LYS A 156 6.64 15.28 -12.69
CA LYS A 156 7.63 15.59 -11.63
C LYS A 156 7.04 16.26 -10.37
N ASN A 157 5.82 16.78 -10.46
CA ASN A 157 5.14 17.46 -9.36
C ASN A 157 4.16 16.53 -8.62
N LEU A 158 4.19 15.24 -8.88
CA LEU A 158 3.37 14.24 -8.21
C LEU A 158 4.20 13.49 -7.17
N MET A 159 3.73 13.50 -5.94
CA MET A 159 4.26 12.69 -4.84
C MET A 159 3.22 11.63 -4.45
N LEU A 160 3.69 10.43 -4.19
CA LEU A 160 2.86 9.34 -3.68
C LEU A 160 3.27 9.06 -2.24
N TYR A 161 2.32 9.17 -1.32
CA TYR A 161 2.49 8.74 0.05
C TYR A 161 1.46 7.66 0.33
N LEU A 162 1.96 6.42 0.43
CA LEU A 162 1.16 5.21 0.50
C LEU A 162 1.49 4.45 1.79
N PRO A 163 1.15 5.00 2.97
CA PRO A 163 1.27 4.27 4.24
C PRO A 163 0.38 3.04 4.18
N GLU A 164 0.66 2.04 5.02
CA GLU A 164 -0.15 0.81 5.04
C GLU A 164 -1.65 1.10 5.24
N SER A 165 -1.97 1.96 6.19
CA SER A 165 -3.33 2.50 6.38
C SER A 165 -3.31 3.78 7.21
N PHE A 166 -4.46 4.43 7.37
CA PHE A 166 -4.62 5.55 8.30
C PHE A 166 -4.35 5.12 9.75
N GLU A 167 -4.80 3.94 10.15
CA GLU A 167 -4.56 3.37 11.48
C GLU A 167 -3.07 3.11 11.72
N TRP A 168 -2.35 2.65 10.70
CA TRP A 168 -0.90 2.48 10.76
C TRP A 168 -0.19 3.83 11.03
N ILE A 169 -0.63 4.93 10.42
CA ILE A 169 -0.10 6.27 10.69
C ILE A 169 -0.28 6.62 12.17
N ILE A 170 -1.48 6.36 12.74
CA ILE A 170 -1.76 6.60 14.15
C ILE A 170 -0.84 5.76 15.04
N LEU A 171 -0.70 4.47 14.75
CA LEU A 171 0.17 3.57 15.50
C LEU A 171 1.64 3.99 15.45
N LYS A 172 2.11 4.47 14.28
CA LYS A 172 3.48 4.94 14.08
C LYS A 172 3.74 6.33 14.68
N SER A 173 2.71 7.12 14.96
CA SER A 173 2.84 8.51 15.45
C SER A 173 3.48 8.65 16.83
N GLY A 174 3.61 7.55 17.60
CA GLY A 174 4.11 7.56 18.96
C GLY A 174 3.09 7.99 20.03
N VAL A 175 1.85 8.30 19.65
CA VAL A 175 0.74 8.57 20.61
C VAL A 175 0.43 7.33 21.44
N LEU A 176 0.59 6.16 20.84
CA LEU A 176 0.50 4.86 21.50
C LEU A 176 1.88 4.20 21.44
N SER A 177 2.30 3.55 22.51
CA SER A 177 3.60 2.87 22.55
C SER A 177 3.52 1.57 23.35
N SER A 178 4.15 0.53 22.82
CA SER A 178 4.46 -0.71 23.52
C SER A 178 5.55 -1.45 22.76
N LYS A 179 6.35 -2.30 23.44
CA LYS A 179 7.37 -3.13 22.78
C LYS A 179 6.78 -4.01 21.67
N LYS A 180 5.57 -4.54 21.88
CA LYS A 180 4.87 -5.35 20.88
C LYS A 180 4.48 -4.51 19.67
N LEU A 181 4.05 -3.26 19.85
CA LEU A 181 3.73 -2.37 18.73
C LEU A 181 4.98 -2.04 17.90
N GLU A 182 6.10 -1.74 18.56
CA GLU A 182 7.38 -1.47 17.89
C GLU A 182 7.80 -2.66 17.01
N ASP A 183 7.65 -3.87 17.52
CA ASP A 183 7.98 -5.09 16.80
C ASP A 183 7.02 -5.35 15.62
N ILE A 184 5.72 -5.15 15.81
CA ILE A 184 4.71 -5.23 14.74
C ILE A 184 5.00 -4.24 13.61
N LEU A 185 5.37 -3.00 13.97
CA LEU A 185 5.67 -1.97 12.96
C LEU A 185 6.98 -2.24 12.20
N ALA A 186 7.93 -2.93 12.83
CA ALA A 186 9.19 -3.32 12.21
C ALA A 186 9.07 -4.59 11.34
N HIS A 187 8.21 -5.52 11.74
CA HIS A 187 8.08 -6.84 11.12
C HIS A 187 6.61 -7.26 10.97
N PRO A 188 5.78 -6.48 10.24
CA PRO A 188 4.35 -6.75 10.13
C PRO A 188 4.04 -8.13 9.54
N GLU A 189 4.88 -8.61 8.63
CA GLU A 189 4.76 -9.92 8.00
C GLU A 189 4.80 -11.09 8.98
N MET A 190 5.32 -10.89 10.18
CA MET A 190 5.37 -11.91 11.24
C MET A 190 4.08 -12.00 12.07
N TYR A 191 3.18 -11.04 11.90
CA TYR A 191 1.97 -10.88 12.75
C TYR A 191 0.68 -10.94 11.97
N ILE A 192 0.72 -10.70 10.66
CA ILE A 192 -0.48 -10.59 9.84
C ILE A 192 -0.71 -11.91 9.10
N ASP A 193 -1.74 -12.63 9.52
CA ASP A 193 -2.18 -13.87 8.90
C ASP A 193 -3.34 -13.58 7.93
N SER A 194 -3.23 -14.07 6.70
CA SER A 194 -4.26 -13.89 5.67
C SER A 194 -5.60 -14.55 6.00
N LYS A 195 -5.59 -15.60 6.81
CA LYS A 195 -6.82 -16.27 7.29
C LYS A 195 -7.58 -15.44 8.32
N GLU A 196 -6.86 -14.72 9.17
CA GLU A 196 -7.45 -13.88 10.21
C GLU A 196 -7.79 -12.50 9.65
N TYR A 197 -6.90 -11.96 8.82
CA TYR A 197 -7.01 -10.64 8.25
C TYR A 197 -6.89 -10.67 6.73
N PHE A 198 -7.95 -10.29 6.05
CA PHE A 198 -7.97 -10.23 4.59
C PHE A 198 -6.95 -9.23 4.01
N SER A 199 -6.59 -8.20 4.75
CA SER A 199 -5.60 -7.19 4.37
C SER A 199 -4.86 -6.66 5.60
N TRP A 200 -3.69 -6.09 5.38
CA TRP A 200 -2.91 -5.42 6.43
C TRP A 200 -3.68 -4.25 7.05
N GLU A 201 -4.48 -3.53 6.27
CA GLU A 201 -5.37 -2.48 6.77
C GLU A 201 -6.31 -3.01 7.86
N ARG A 202 -6.94 -4.17 7.64
CA ARG A 202 -7.84 -4.77 8.62
C ARG A 202 -7.13 -5.17 9.91
N PHE A 203 -5.91 -5.68 9.79
CA PHE A 203 -5.08 -5.98 10.96
C PHE A 203 -4.79 -4.72 11.77
N TYR A 204 -4.32 -3.64 11.14
CA TYR A 204 -4.02 -2.40 11.87
C TYR A 204 -5.25 -1.77 12.49
N THR A 205 -6.40 -1.83 11.83
CA THR A 205 -7.68 -1.38 12.38
C THR A 205 -8.03 -2.14 13.66
N ASP A 206 -8.05 -3.48 13.60
CA ASP A 206 -8.35 -4.34 14.74
C ASP A 206 -7.34 -4.14 15.89
N TYR A 207 -6.06 -4.03 15.55
CA TYR A 207 -5.02 -3.81 16.55
C TYR A 207 -5.19 -2.46 17.26
N LEU A 208 -5.47 -1.39 16.53
CA LEU A 208 -5.72 -0.06 17.09
C LEU A 208 -6.97 -0.04 17.96
N GLU A 209 -8.05 -0.66 17.52
CA GLU A 209 -9.28 -0.80 18.32
C GLU A 209 -9.01 -1.54 19.63
N LYS A 210 -8.28 -2.66 19.60
CA LYS A 210 -7.90 -3.43 20.79
C LYS A 210 -7.01 -2.64 21.73
N MET A 211 -5.99 -1.94 21.21
CA MET A 211 -5.11 -1.10 22.05
C MET A 211 -5.85 0.02 22.76
N THR A 212 -6.86 0.60 22.13
CA THR A 212 -7.57 1.76 22.65
C THR A 212 -8.90 1.41 23.34
N ALA A 213 -9.28 0.14 23.38
CA ALA A 213 -10.60 -0.32 23.87
C ALA A 213 -10.97 0.20 25.28
N ASN A 214 -9.99 0.28 26.17
CA ASN A 214 -10.15 0.72 27.55
C ASN A 214 -9.81 2.22 27.77
N ASP A 215 -9.38 2.93 26.73
CA ASP A 215 -9.05 4.35 26.83
C ASP A 215 -10.32 5.19 26.59
N LYS A 216 -10.74 5.94 27.59
CA LYS A 216 -11.97 6.76 27.50
C LYS A 216 -11.82 7.97 26.58
N ILE A 217 -10.58 8.44 26.37
CA ILE A 217 -10.29 9.67 25.61
C ILE A 217 -9.86 9.31 24.18
N ARG A 218 -9.02 8.28 24.04
CA ARG A 218 -8.40 7.89 22.75
C ARG A 218 -9.02 6.65 22.12
N LYS A 219 -10.22 6.27 22.55
CA LYS A 219 -10.90 5.10 22.00
C LYS A 219 -11.15 5.27 20.51
N TYR A 220 -10.46 4.47 19.70
CA TYR A 220 -10.67 4.40 18.25
C TYR A 220 -11.96 3.61 17.96
N LYS A 221 -12.70 4.08 16.97
CA LYS A 221 -13.86 3.40 16.39
C LYS A 221 -13.87 3.71 14.89
N LYS A 222 -13.82 2.69 14.10
CA LYS A 222 -13.97 2.81 12.64
C LYS A 222 -15.44 3.03 12.27
#